data_e5bbb8f8bf4c0f03dcf34ab79469259c
#
_entry.id   e5bbb8f8bf4c0f03dcf34ab79469259c
#
_cell.length_a   1.000
_cell.length_b   1.000
_cell.length_c   1.000
_cell.angle_alpha   90.00
_cell.angle_beta   90.00
_cell.angle_gamma   90.00
#
_symmetry.space_group_name_H-M   'P 1'
#
loop_
_entity.id
_entity.type
_entity.pdbx_description
1 polymer ?
#
loop_
_entity_poly.entity_id
_entity_poly.type
_entity_poly.pdbx_seq_one_letter_code
_entity_poly.pdbx_strand_id
1 'polypeptide(L)'
;AMLPQRSQVASEDYPLSRRLYFYLPANAKPQARALAEFAQSPAGQAIVAQLGFVSQQVKAQPVPPQADMPPRYRTLAKHAQRLSVNFRFQEGSASLDNKALRDVQRVAEYLRQAGKLQSKAVLVGFGDPKETPGRAALLSRLRALAVRRELARDGVDVLEVTGMGDELPVAGNDQEQGRLRNRRVEVWVY
;
A
#
# COMPACT_ATOMS: atom_id res chain seq x y z
N ALA A 1 1.22 -14.51 -15.94
CA ALA A 1 0.34 -13.35 -16.18
C ALA A 1 -0.42 -13.03 -14.88
N MET A 2 -0.50 -11.74 -14.53
CA MET A 2 -1.24 -11.28 -13.34
C MET A 2 -2.72 -11.16 -13.68
N LEU A 3 -3.60 -11.74 -12.86
CA LEU A 3 -5.05 -11.66 -13.05
C LEU A 3 -5.61 -10.36 -12.44
N PRO A 4 -6.71 -9.78 -12.99
CA PRO A 4 -7.33 -8.55 -12.48
C PRO A 4 -8.17 -8.81 -11.23
N GLN A 5 -7.56 -9.40 -10.20
CA GLN A 5 -8.24 -9.56 -8.91
C GLN A 5 -8.43 -8.21 -8.23
N ARG A 6 -9.53 -8.06 -7.47
CA ARG A 6 -9.82 -6.80 -6.76
C ARG A 6 -8.68 -6.33 -5.87
N SER A 7 -7.96 -7.25 -5.22
CA SER A 7 -6.78 -6.95 -4.41
C SER A 7 -5.63 -6.37 -5.22
N GLN A 8 -5.37 -6.94 -6.39
CA GLN A 8 -4.31 -6.48 -7.29
C GLN A 8 -4.61 -5.09 -7.87
N VAL A 9 -5.89 -4.80 -8.12
CA VAL A 9 -6.34 -3.47 -8.54
C VAL A 9 -6.27 -2.48 -7.37
N ALA A 10 -6.68 -2.87 -6.16
CA ALA A 10 -6.64 -2.03 -4.96
C ALA A 10 -5.22 -1.64 -4.57
N SER A 11 -4.28 -2.59 -4.61
CA SER A 11 -2.85 -2.35 -4.36
C SER A 11 -2.13 -1.67 -5.54
N GLU A 12 -2.83 -1.50 -6.69
CA GLU A 12 -2.27 -0.96 -7.95
C GLU A 12 -1.12 -1.79 -8.51
N ASP A 13 -1.05 -3.07 -8.16
CA ASP A 13 -0.09 -4.00 -8.75
C ASP A 13 -0.53 -4.42 -10.15
N TYR A 14 -1.86 -4.49 -10.40
CA TYR A 14 -2.38 -4.78 -11.73
C TYR A 14 -2.11 -3.63 -12.71
N PRO A 15 -1.46 -3.88 -13.86
CA PRO A 15 -0.94 -2.82 -14.73
C PRO A 15 -2.00 -1.93 -15.37
N LEU A 16 -3.22 -2.43 -15.56
CA LEU A 16 -4.33 -1.68 -16.18
C LEU A 16 -5.25 -1.03 -15.13
N SER A 17 -4.81 -0.89 -13.89
CA SER A 17 -5.55 -0.16 -12.87
C SER A 17 -5.53 1.35 -13.14
N ARG A 18 -6.67 2.02 -12.89
CA ARG A 18 -6.82 3.47 -13.04
C ARG A 18 -7.58 4.03 -11.85
N ARG A 19 -7.08 5.13 -11.29
CA ARG A 19 -7.77 5.90 -10.25
C ARG A 19 -8.84 6.79 -10.86
N LEU A 20 -9.93 7.00 -10.14
CA LEU A 20 -10.91 8.06 -10.40
C LEU A 20 -10.64 9.22 -9.44
N TYR A 21 -10.81 10.44 -9.91
CA TYR A 21 -10.52 11.66 -9.16
C TYR A 21 -11.68 12.63 -9.19
N PHE A 22 -11.89 13.35 -8.10
CA PHE A 22 -12.64 14.58 -8.07
C PHE A 22 -11.68 15.76 -8.19
N TYR A 23 -11.94 16.66 -9.11
CA TYR A 23 -11.22 17.91 -9.26
C TYR A 23 -12.10 19.03 -8.74
N LEU A 24 -11.69 19.67 -7.65
CA LEU A 24 -12.40 20.77 -7.02
C LEU A 24 -11.54 22.04 -7.15
N PRO A 25 -12.09 23.16 -7.65
CA PRO A 25 -11.38 24.43 -7.61
C PRO A 25 -11.17 24.90 -6.17
N ALA A 26 -10.19 25.79 -5.94
CA ALA A 26 -9.88 26.29 -4.61
C ALA A 26 -11.10 26.95 -3.93
N ASN A 27 -11.96 27.60 -4.71
CA ASN A 27 -13.20 28.26 -4.29
C ASN A 27 -14.46 27.39 -4.49
N ALA A 28 -14.32 26.05 -4.52
CA ALA A 28 -15.46 25.15 -4.66
C ALA A 28 -16.53 25.44 -3.59
N LYS A 29 -17.80 25.37 -3.99
CA LYS A 29 -18.93 25.54 -3.09
C LYS A 29 -18.94 24.45 -1.99
N PRO A 30 -19.46 24.74 -0.79
CA PRO A 30 -19.51 23.77 0.31
C PRO A 30 -20.13 22.43 -0.06
N GLN A 31 -21.20 22.45 -0.88
CA GLN A 31 -21.90 21.22 -1.32
C GLN A 31 -20.99 20.33 -2.19
N ALA A 32 -20.17 20.92 -3.06
CA ALA A 32 -19.23 20.15 -3.89
C ALA A 32 -18.12 19.51 -3.03
N ARG A 33 -17.64 20.22 -2.00
CA ARG A 33 -16.69 19.67 -1.02
C ARG A 33 -17.32 18.53 -0.23
N ALA A 34 -18.53 18.72 0.29
CA ALA A 34 -19.28 17.72 1.03
C ALA A 34 -19.50 16.44 0.20
N LEU A 35 -19.82 16.56 -1.10
CA LEU A 35 -19.93 15.41 -2.00
C LEU A 35 -18.61 14.66 -2.14
N ALA A 36 -17.50 15.36 -2.33
CA ALA A 36 -16.18 14.71 -2.44
C ALA A 36 -15.75 14.04 -1.11
N GLU A 37 -16.05 14.64 0.03
CA GLU A 37 -15.84 14.06 1.35
C GLU A 37 -16.72 12.84 1.58
N PHE A 38 -18.03 12.93 1.25
CA PHE A 38 -18.93 11.79 1.32
C PHE A 38 -18.45 10.63 0.45
N ALA A 39 -18.04 10.90 -0.80
CA ALA A 39 -17.52 9.85 -1.69
C ALA A 39 -16.31 9.09 -1.11
N GLN A 40 -15.51 9.75 -0.27
CA GLN A 40 -14.35 9.15 0.41
C GLN A 40 -14.71 8.52 1.76
N SER A 41 -15.91 8.76 2.29
CA SER A 41 -16.39 8.19 3.54
C SER A 41 -16.66 6.68 3.42
N PRO A 42 -16.74 5.92 4.52
CA PRO A 42 -17.12 4.50 4.49
C PRO A 42 -18.43 4.24 3.75
N ALA A 43 -19.45 5.11 3.92
CA ALA A 43 -20.73 5.00 3.25
C ALA A 43 -20.62 5.22 1.73
N GLY A 44 -19.90 6.26 1.30
CA GLY A 44 -19.63 6.51 -0.11
C GLY A 44 -18.82 5.39 -0.75
N GLN A 45 -17.83 4.87 -0.06
CA GLN A 45 -17.00 3.75 -0.53
C GLN A 45 -17.78 2.42 -0.60
N ALA A 46 -18.81 2.22 0.20
CA ALA A 46 -19.73 1.10 0.07
C ALA A 46 -20.52 1.19 -1.25
N ILE A 47 -21.02 2.38 -1.61
CA ILE A 47 -21.69 2.62 -2.90
C ILE A 47 -20.73 2.36 -4.08
N VAL A 48 -19.49 2.86 -4.00
CA VAL A 48 -18.43 2.60 -5.00
C VAL A 48 -18.27 1.09 -5.24
N ALA A 49 -18.21 0.31 -4.15
CA ALA A 49 -18.07 -1.15 -4.24
C ALA A 49 -19.31 -1.84 -4.84
N GLN A 50 -20.52 -1.38 -4.50
CA GLN A 50 -21.78 -1.89 -5.04
C GLN A 50 -21.91 -1.66 -6.56
N LEU A 51 -21.37 -0.56 -7.06
CA LEU A 51 -21.33 -0.23 -8.49
C LEU A 51 -20.24 -0.99 -9.26
N GLY A 52 -19.53 -1.94 -8.62
CA GLY A 52 -18.53 -2.80 -9.26
C GLY A 52 -17.12 -2.22 -9.28
N PHE A 53 -16.89 -1.00 -8.81
CA PHE A 53 -15.56 -0.42 -8.68
C PHE A 53 -14.80 -1.00 -7.48
N VAL A 54 -13.50 -0.83 -7.49
CA VAL A 54 -12.65 -1.19 -6.35
C VAL A 54 -12.65 -0.01 -5.38
N SER A 55 -13.24 -0.23 -4.19
CA SER A 55 -13.27 0.80 -3.14
C SER A 55 -11.90 0.97 -2.49
N GLN A 56 -11.71 2.10 -1.83
CA GLN A 56 -10.50 2.41 -1.06
C GLN A 56 -10.51 1.80 0.35
N GLN A 57 -11.51 0.99 0.70
CA GLN A 57 -11.54 0.28 1.97
C GLN A 57 -10.40 -0.72 2.05
N VAL A 58 -9.62 -0.62 3.11
CA VAL A 58 -8.52 -1.55 3.37
C VAL A 58 -9.09 -2.92 3.73
N LYS A 59 -8.57 -3.97 3.09
CA LYS A 59 -8.94 -5.37 3.34
C LYS A 59 -7.69 -6.20 3.55
N ALA A 60 -7.72 -7.11 4.51
CA ALA A 60 -6.70 -8.12 4.66
C ALA A 60 -7.02 -9.33 3.77
N GLN A 61 -6.00 -9.88 3.12
CA GLN A 61 -6.15 -10.99 2.20
C GLN A 61 -4.99 -11.97 2.36
N PRO A 62 -5.26 -13.28 2.35
CA PRO A 62 -4.21 -14.27 2.31
C PRO A 62 -3.45 -14.17 0.98
N VAL A 63 -2.15 -14.32 1.04
CA VAL A 63 -1.28 -14.48 -0.13
C VAL A 63 -0.81 -15.94 -0.13
N PRO A 64 -1.15 -16.75 -1.14
CA PRO A 64 -0.69 -18.12 -1.20
C PRO A 64 0.85 -18.18 -1.23
N PRO A 65 1.50 -18.90 -0.29
CA PRO A 65 2.95 -19.03 -0.29
C PRO A 65 3.40 -19.83 -1.51
N GLN A 66 4.39 -19.32 -2.24
CA GLN A 66 4.96 -19.96 -3.43
C GLN A 66 6.41 -20.39 -3.16
N ALA A 67 6.89 -21.38 -3.89
CA ALA A 67 8.21 -21.96 -3.67
C ALA A 67 9.37 -21.01 -4.02
N ASP A 68 9.14 -20.13 -4.99
CA ASP A 68 10.08 -19.10 -5.48
C ASP A 68 10.15 -17.85 -4.60
N MET A 69 9.27 -17.73 -3.60
CA MET A 69 9.33 -16.63 -2.64
C MET A 69 10.56 -16.74 -1.74
N PRO A 70 11.24 -15.63 -1.41
CA PRO A 70 12.26 -15.60 -0.39
C PRO A 70 11.76 -16.20 0.93
N PRO A 71 12.60 -16.95 1.68
CA PRO A 71 12.14 -17.72 2.87
C PRO A 71 11.37 -16.87 3.89
N ARG A 72 11.87 -15.65 4.15
CA ARG A 72 11.25 -14.72 5.10
C ARG A 72 9.86 -14.25 4.64
N TYR A 73 9.72 -13.89 3.36
CA TYR A 73 8.44 -13.46 2.78
C TYR A 73 7.45 -14.64 2.73
N ARG A 74 7.92 -15.83 2.37
CA ARG A 74 7.12 -17.05 2.37
C ARG A 74 6.60 -17.42 3.78
N THR A 75 7.42 -17.23 4.82
CA THR A 75 6.98 -17.41 6.21
C THR A 75 5.91 -16.38 6.59
N LEU A 76 6.09 -15.12 6.20
CA LEU A 76 5.09 -14.08 6.42
C LEU A 76 3.77 -14.41 5.70
N ALA A 77 3.82 -14.86 4.44
CA ALA A 77 2.65 -15.25 3.67
C ALA A 77 1.88 -16.46 4.26
N LYS A 78 2.55 -17.32 5.02
CA LYS A 78 1.90 -18.46 5.71
C LYS A 78 1.11 -18.04 6.94
N HIS A 79 1.53 -16.99 7.64
CA HIS A 79 1.06 -16.68 8.99
C HIS A 79 0.37 -15.33 9.12
N ALA A 80 0.48 -14.48 8.11
CA ALA A 80 -0.09 -13.14 8.08
C ALA A 80 -0.92 -12.91 6.82
N GLN A 81 -1.74 -11.86 6.84
CA GLN A 81 -2.52 -11.41 5.69
C GLN A 81 -1.98 -10.07 5.17
N ARG A 82 -1.89 -9.92 3.86
CA ARG A 82 -1.49 -8.66 3.23
C ARG A 82 -2.69 -7.72 3.14
N LEU A 83 -2.49 -6.45 3.50
CA LEU A 83 -3.50 -5.42 3.29
C LEU A 83 -3.55 -5.00 1.80
N SER A 84 -4.74 -4.63 1.34
CA SER A 84 -5.02 -4.22 -0.04
C SER A 84 -4.53 -2.80 -0.35
N VAL A 85 -3.40 -2.40 0.20
CA VAL A 85 -2.80 -1.08 0.04
C VAL A 85 -1.28 -1.20 -0.12
N ASN A 86 -0.71 -0.39 -1.02
CA ASN A 86 0.72 -0.22 -1.16
C ASN A 86 1.07 1.26 -1.10
N PHE A 87 2.12 1.57 -0.36
CA PHE A 87 2.75 2.90 -0.40
C PHE A 87 3.77 2.91 -1.54
N ARG A 88 3.70 3.91 -2.41
CA ARG A 88 4.59 4.07 -3.57
C ARG A 88 5.57 5.20 -3.35
N PHE A 89 6.76 5.08 -3.94
CA PHE A 89 7.85 6.04 -3.75
C PHE A 89 8.50 6.42 -5.07
N GLN A 90 8.89 7.69 -5.17
CA GLN A 90 9.69 8.18 -6.29
C GLN A 90 11.12 7.62 -6.22
N GLU A 91 11.82 7.69 -7.35
CA GLU A 91 13.23 7.25 -7.45
C GLU A 91 14.09 8.00 -6.40
N GLY A 92 14.93 7.25 -5.70
CA GLY A 92 15.82 7.80 -4.67
C GLY A 92 15.15 8.38 -3.42
N SER A 93 13.80 8.34 -3.34
CA SER A 93 13.04 8.95 -2.24
C SER A 93 12.46 7.91 -1.29
N ALA A 94 12.32 8.32 -0.02
CA ALA A 94 11.52 7.67 1.01
C ALA A 94 10.43 8.61 1.57
N SER A 95 10.10 9.70 0.85
CA SER A 95 9.05 10.64 1.24
C SER A 95 7.68 10.13 0.83
N LEU A 96 6.69 10.31 1.70
CA LEU A 96 5.28 9.99 1.44
C LEU A 96 4.57 11.19 0.80
N ASP A 97 3.80 10.93 -0.25
CA ASP A 97 2.93 11.94 -0.88
C ASP A 97 1.57 12.04 -0.13
N ASN A 98 0.74 12.99 -0.56
CA ASN A 98 -0.58 13.22 0.05
C ASN A 98 -1.51 12.00 -0.02
N LYS A 99 -1.37 11.16 -1.05
CA LYS A 99 -2.13 9.91 -1.14
C LYS A 99 -1.65 8.92 -0.09
N ALA A 100 -0.34 8.74 0.01
CA ALA A 100 0.26 7.83 0.98
C ALA A 100 -0.11 8.22 2.42
N LEU A 101 -0.15 9.52 2.75
CA LEU A 101 -0.60 9.99 4.06
C LEU A 101 -2.06 9.63 4.35
N ARG A 102 -2.95 9.71 3.35
CA ARG A 102 -4.35 9.24 3.50
C ARG A 102 -4.42 7.72 3.64
N ASP A 103 -3.58 7.00 2.93
CA ASP A 103 -3.51 5.54 3.05
C ASP A 103 -3.00 5.12 4.43
N VAL A 104 -2.09 5.87 5.05
CA VAL A 104 -1.68 5.68 6.46
C VAL A 104 -2.90 5.76 7.38
N GLN A 105 -3.72 6.80 7.26
CA GLN A 105 -4.93 6.97 8.07
C GLN A 105 -5.92 5.81 7.87
N ARG A 106 -6.11 5.34 6.63
CA ARG A 106 -6.99 4.18 6.34
C ARG A 106 -6.45 2.88 6.94
N VAL A 107 -5.14 2.67 6.89
CA VAL A 107 -4.49 1.51 7.51
C VAL A 107 -4.63 1.57 9.03
N ALA A 108 -4.38 2.73 9.64
CA ALA A 108 -4.53 2.92 11.09
C ALA A 108 -5.98 2.66 11.53
N GLU A 109 -6.96 3.17 10.78
CA GLU A 109 -8.38 2.94 11.06
C GLU A 109 -8.76 1.46 10.92
N TYR A 110 -8.30 0.79 9.87
CA TYR A 110 -8.48 -0.66 9.71
C TYR A 110 -7.91 -1.43 10.91
N LEU A 111 -6.68 -1.12 11.31
CA LEU A 111 -6.02 -1.80 12.44
C LEU A 111 -6.74 -1.54 13.77
N ARG A 112 -7.28 -0.34 13.96
CA ARG A 112 -8.07 0.03 15.14
C ARG A 112 -9.36 -0.78 15.20
N GLN A 113 -10.11 -0.86 14.09
CA GLN A 113 -11.36 -1.62 14.00
C GLN A 113 -11.12 -3.13 14.16
N ALA A 114 -9.98 -3.64 13.69
CA ALA A 114 -9.60 -5.03 13.81
C ALA A 114 -8.96 -5.40 15.18
N GLY A 115 -8.76 -4.43 16.09
CA GLY A 115 -8.07 -4.66 17.38
C GLY A 115 -6.58 -4.99 17.21
N LYS A 116 -5.93 -4.50 16.14
CA LYS A 116 -4.56 -4.87 15.76
C LYS A 116 -3.58 -3.69 15.82
N LEU A 117 -3.83 -2.69 16.65
CA LEU A 117 -2.96 -1.51 16.77
C LEU A 117 -1.59 -1.83 17.38
N GLN A 118 -1.50 -2.87 18.22
CA GLN A 118 -0.29 -3.19 18.98
C GLN A 118 0.42 -4.41 18.42
N SER A 119 1.61 -4.22 17.90
CA SER A 119 2.55 -5.27 17.48
C SER A 119 1.93 -6.40 16.62
N LYS A 120 1.01 -6.05 15.71
CA LYS A 120 0.40 -6.97 14.75
C LYS A 120 0.73 -6.66 13.30
N ALA A 121 1.17 -5.44 13.01
CA ALA A 121 1.51 -5.02 11.66
C ALA A 121 3.00 -5.24 11.36
N VAL A 122 3.29 -5.70 10.14
CA VAL A 122 4.65 -5.84 9.58
C VAL A 122 4.72 -5.02 8.30
N LEU A 123 5.79 -4.25 8.15
CA LEU A 123 6.05 -3.45 6.96
C LEU A 123 7.19 -4.05 6.15
N VAL A 124 6.92 -4.32 4.87
CA VAL A 124 7.89 -4.89 3.94
C VAL A 124 8.13 -3.91 2.81
N GLY A 125 9.33 -3.34 2.77
CA GLY A 125 9.75 -2.40 1.73
C GLY A 125 10.43 -3.11 0.56
N PHE A 126 10.22 -2.57 -0.66
CA PHE A 126 10.82 -3.02 -1.90
C PHE A 126 11.41 -1.84 -2.67
N GLY A 127 12.42 -2.11 -3.47
CA GLY A 127 13.09 -1.17 -4.36
C GLY A 127 12.97 -1.57 -5.83
N ASP A 128 13.89 -1.10 -6.64
CA ASP A 128 14.04 -1.53 -8.03
C ASP A 128 15.53 -1.82 -8.34
N PRO A 129 15.83 -2.64 -9.36
CA PRO A 129 17.19 -3.10 -9.65
C PRO A 129 18.09 -2.02 -10.29
N LYS A 130 17.58 -0.81 -10.58
CA LYS A 130 18.40 0.32 -11.02
C LYS A 130 19.33 0.82 -9.91
N GLU A 131 18.95 0.55 -8.66
CA GLU A 131 19.78 0.82 -7.48
C GLU A 131 20.78 -0.34 -7.30
N THR A 132 22.00 -0.05 -6.84
CA THR A 132 22.93 -1.14 -6.47
C THR A 132 22.31 -1.99 -5.35
N PRO A 133 22.60 -3.31 -5.29
CA PRO A 133 21.91 -4.21 -4.34
C PRO A 133 21.91 -3.72 -2.89
N GLY A 134 23.05 -3.23 -2.38
CA GLY A 134 23.12 -2.69 -1.03
C GLY A 134 22.32 -1.40 -0.83
N ARG A 135 22.25 -0.54 -1.84
CA ARG A 135 21.44 0.68 -1.81
C ARG A 135 19.96 0.38 -1.93
N ALA A 136 19.57 -0.59 -2.78
CA ALA A 136 18.20 -1.04 -2.91
C ALA A 136 17.66 -1.59 -1.58
N ALA A 137 18.42 -2.44 -0.90
CA ALA A 137 18.07 -2.97 0.42
C ALA A 137 17.92 -1.85 1.47
N LEU A 138 18.87 -0.89 1.52
CA LEU A 138 18.81 0.24 2.44
C LEU A 138 17.59 1.13 2.18
N LEU A 139 17.36 1.55 0.92
CA LEU A 139 16.23 2.42 0.56
C LEU A 139 14.89 1.74 0.79
N SER A 140 14.75 0.46 0.49
CA SER A 140 13.52 -0.28 0.74
C SER A 140 13.18 -0.29 2.24
N ARG A 141 14.19 -0.46 3.11
CA ARG A 141 14.01 -0.36 4.56
C ARG A 141 13.69 1.06 5.03
N LEU A 142 14.34 2.09 4.48
CA LEU A 142 14.06 3.50 4.81
C LEU A 142 12.63 3.89 4.42
N ARG A 143 12.12 3.43 3.29
CA ARG A 143 10.72 3.60 2.87
C ARG A 143 9.76 2.99 3.89
N ALA A 144 10.03 1.76 4.31
CA ALA A 144 9.21 1.10 5.33
C ALA A 144 9.27 1.81 6.70
N LEU A 145 10.44 2.34 7.09
CA LEU A 145 10.58 3.16 8.31
C LEU A 145 9.83 4.50 8.20
N ALA A 146 9.76 5.11 7.01
CA ALA A 146 8.96 6.31 6.80
C ALA A 146 7.47 6.04 7.02
N VAL A 147 6.94 4.92 6.48
CA VAL A 147 5.55 4.48 6.74
C VAL A 147 5.33 4.20 8.23
N ARG A 148 6.25 3.49 8.88
CA ARG A 148 6.17 3.23 10.33
C ARG A 148 6.04 4.52 11.13
N ARG A 149 6.85 5.53 10.82
CA ARG A 149 6.82 6.81 11.52
C ARG A 149 5.45 7.50 11.43
N GLU A 150 4.83 7.49 10.26
CA GLU A 150 3.50 8.08 10.10
C GLU A 150 2.41 7.23 10.80
N LEU A 151 2.45 5.91 10.69
CA LEU A 151 1.55 5.01 11.42
C LEU A 151 1.64 5.19 12.94
N ALA A 152 2.85 5.42 13.48
CA ALA A 152 3.06 5.66 14.90
C ALA A 152 2.36 6.94 15.39
N ARG A 153 2.21 7.97 14.54
CA ARG A 153 1.45 9.20 14.87
C ARG A 153 -0.03 8.91 15.05
N ASP A 154 -0.55 7.90 14.37
CA ASP A 154 -1.94 7.43 14.48
C ASP A 154 -2.11 6.31 15.54
N GLY A 155 -1.09 6.10 16.38
CA GLY A 155 -1.13 5.14 17.50
C GLY A 155 -0.89 3.68 17.13
N VAL A 156 -0.37 3.40 15.93
CA VAL A 156 -0.03 2.04 15.50
C VAL A 156 1.39 1.69 15.93
N ASP A 157 1.52 0.64 16.74
CA ASP A 157 2.81 0.00 17.02
C ASP A 157 3.07 -1.13 16.04
N VAL A 158 4.11 -0.96 15.22
CA VAL A 158 4.50 -1.90 14.17
C VAL A 158 5.46 -2.93 14.73
N LEU A 159 5.10 -4.22 14.62
CA LEU A 159 5.89 -5.35 15.08
C LEU A 159 7.28 -5.42 14.43
N GLU A 160 7.31 -5.26 13.10
CA GLU A 160 8.55 -5.46 12.33
C GLU A 160 8.60 -4.58 11.09
N VAL A 161 9.81 -4.14 10.75
CA VAL A 161 10.12 -3.42 9.51
C VAL A 161 11.28 -4.11 8.80
N THR A 162 11.05 -4.52 7.56
CA THR A 162 12.08 -5.16 6.73
C THR A 162 12.20 -4.51 5.35
N GLY A 163 13.39 -4.56 4.77
CA GLY A 163 13.66 -4.18 3.39
C GLY A 163 14.08 -5.41 2.60
N MET A 164 13.48 -5.60 1.44
CA MET A 164 13.72 -6.74 0.53
C MET A 164 14.47 -6.33 -0.75
N GLY A 165 14.94 -5.07 -0.82
CA GLY A 165 15.63 -4.59 -2.01
C GLY A 165 14.78 -4.72 -3.27
N ASP A 166 15.35 -5.29 -4.31
CA ASP A 166 14.73 -5.51 -5.63
C ASP A 166 14.07 -6.89 -5.80
N GLU A 167 13.92 -7.63 -4.70
CA GLU A 167 13.24 -8.92 -4.71
C GLU A 167 11.73 -8.76 -5.00
N LEU A 168 11.11 -9.81 -5.54
CA LEU A 168 9.66 -9.90 -5.80
C LEU A 168 9.10 -8.70 -6.59
N PRO A 169 9.62 -8.39 -7.78
CA PRO A 169 9.07 -7.33 -8.61
C PRO A 169 7.62 -7.63 -9.01
N VAL A 170 6.74 -6.64 -8.94
CA VAL A 170 5.32 -6.74 -9.35
C VAL A 170 5.11 -6.23 -10.77
N ALA A 171 6.13 -5.62 -11.38
CA ALA A 171 6.11 -5.11 -12.76
C ALA A 171 7.49 -5.19 -13.38
N GLY A 172 7.55 -5.11 -14.72
CA GLY A 172 8.82 -5.01 -15.44
C GLY A 172 9.61 -3.77 -15.05
N ASN A 173 10.94 -3.87 -15.13
CA ASN A 173 11.88 -2.80 -14.72
C ASN A 173 12.43 -1.97 -15.88
N ASP A 174 12.03 -2.31 -17.12
CA ASP A 174 12.41 -1.64 -18.36
C ASP A 174 11.89 -0.20 -18.46
N GLN A 175 10.69 0.04 -17.89
CA GLN A 175 10.05 1.35 -17.89
C GLN A 175 9.91 1.93 -16.48
N GLU A 176 9.92 3.28 -16.38
CA GLU A 176 9.78 3.98 -15.09
C GLU A 176 8.46 3.66 -14.38
N GLN A 177 7.37 3.48 -15.13
CA GLN A 177 6.07 3.11 -14.54
C GLN A 177 6.12 1.75 -13.84
N GLY A 178 6.86 0.78 -14.40
CA GLY A 178 7.07 -0.52 -13.76
C GLY A 178 7.94 -0.42 -12.52
N ARG A 179 9.05 0.32 -12.60
CA ARG A 179 9.94 0.59 -11.46
C ARG A 179 9.19 1.30 -10.32
N LEU A 180 8.34 2.28 -10.63
CA LEU A 180 7.50 2.95 -9.63
C LEU A 180 6.59 1.97 -8.88
N ARG A 181 6.06 0.94 -9.56
CA ARG A 181 5.28 -0.12 -8.89
C ARG A 181 6.14 -0.99 -7.99
N ASN A 182 7.38 -1.23 -8.37
CA ASN A 182 8.31 -2.05 -7.59
C ASN A 182 8.81 -1.29 -6.33
N ARG A 183 8.99 0.03 -6.38
CA ARG A 183 9.33 0.89 -5.23
C ARG A 183 8.12 1.06 -4.30
N ARG A 184 7.84 0.02 -3.50
CA ARG A 184 6.64 -0.05 -2.67
C ARG A 184 6.94 -0.47 -1.23
N VAL A 185 5.98 -0.16 -0.36
CA VAL A 185 5.90 -0.77 0.97
C VAL A 185 4.55 -1.46 1.10
N GLU A 186 4.58 -2.73 1.46
CA GLU A 186 3.43 -3.56 1.75
C GLU A 186 3.17 -3.58 3.25
N VAL A 187 1.90 -3.68 3.64
CA VAL A 187 1.48 -3.86 5.04
C VAL A 187 0.91 -5.26 5.20
N TRP A 188 1.42 -5.97 6.18
CA TRP A 188 0.97 -7.31 6.56
C TRP A 188 0.46 -7.29 8.00
N VAL A 189 -0.52 -8.14 8.33
CA VAL A 189 -1.12 -8.22 9.67
C VAL A 189 -1.30 -9.67 10.10
N TYR A 190 -0.91 -9.93 11.36
CA TYR A 190 -1.14 -11.20 12.05
C TYR A 190 -2.54 -11.28 12.66
#